data_a67eee6ce27df1c207ca6761a69613ab
#
_entry.id   a67eee6ce27df1c207ca6761a69613ab
#
_cell.length_a   1.000
_cell.length_b   1.000
_cell.length_c   1.000
_cell.angle_alpha   90.00
_cell.angle_beta   90.00
_cell.angle_gamma   90.00
#
_symmetry.space_group_name_H-M   'P 1'
#
loop_
_entity.id
_entity.type
_entity.pdbx_description
1 polymer ?
#
loop_
_entity_poly.entity_id
_entity_poly.type
_entity_poly.pdbx_seq_one_letter_code
_entity_poly.pdbx_strand_id
1 'polypeptide(L)'
;MRRKGYIIKKIITVFITAILLIALLFLSTGCVCPLFSALERFTGLKISTGENIDLSTIEDELIYPDSIALVQLTGDINRILELIGEYGVALSEDEMEVLEHLPETITEQEVGATAYSTADNKVDVVSYYNSLTNKGWDINDFGDVGGSLEGNSMFIAKKGDREQAFMVAGTENNSFIIFIDFDWDVLEGEDMQ
;
A
#
# COMPACT_ATOMS: atom_id res chain seq x y z
N MET A 1 -20.41 -7.00 8.88
CA MET A 1 -19.90 -6.33 7.67
C MET A 1 -19.18 -5.00 7.94
N ARG A 2 -19.67 -4.06 8.76
CA ARG A 2 -18.98 -2.76 8.98
C ARG A 2 -17.61 -2.84 9.66
N ARG A 3 -17.35 -3.83 10.55
CA ARG A 3 -16.06 -3.97 11.26
C ARG A 3 -14.92 -4.47 10.35
N LYS A 4 -15.18 -5.44 9.43
CA LYS A 4 -14.14 -5.94 8.50
C LYS A 4 -13.57 -4.81 7.62
N GLY A 5 -14.41 -3.98 7.00
CA GLY A 5 -13.95 -2.86 6.19
C GLY A 5 -13.14 -1.81 6.98
N TYR A 6 -13.41 -1.66 8.27
CA TYR A 6 -12.69 -0.74 9.14
C TYR A 6 -11.27 -1.26 9.49
N ILE A 7 -11.14 -2.55 9.78
CA ILE A 7 -9.85 -3.20 10.06
C ILE A 7 -8.95 -3.15 8.83
N ILE A 8 -9.50 -3.51 7.66
CA ILE A 8 -8.77 -3.44 6.38
C ILE A 8 -8.28 -2.02 6.13
N LYS A 9 -9.14 -1.00 6.28
CA LYS A 9 -8.72 0.40 6.16
C LYS A 9 -7.55 0.74 7.05
N LYS A 10 -7.56 0.30 8.30
CA LYS A 10 -6.51 0.62 9.27
C LYS A 10 -5.19 -0.06 8.92
N ILE A 11 -5.20 -1.36 8.61
CA ILE A 11 -4.00 -2.10 8.19
C ILE A 11 -3.38 -1.41 6.98
N ILE A 12 -4.19 -1.10 5.96
CA ILE A 12 -3.73 -0.43 4.75
C ILE A 12 -3.17 0.96 5.06
N THR A 13 -3.82 1.74 5.93
CA THR A 13 -3.36 3.08 6.32
C THR A 13 -1.98 3.03 6.98
N VAL A 14 -1.78 2.12 7.92
CA VAL A 14 -0.51 1.91 8.61
C VAL A 14 0.59 1.50 7.63
N PHE A 15 0.28 0.57 6.75
CA PHE A 15 1.19 0.11 5.70
C PHE A 15 1.64 1.23 4.78
N ILE A 16 0.69 2.00 4.28
CA ILE A 16 0.93 3.12 3.37
C ILE A 16 1.77 4.21 4.05
N THR A 17 1.51 4.49 5.32
CA THR A 17 2.28 5.51 6.06
C THR A 17 3.75 5.09 6.20
N ALA A 18 4.00 3.82 6.51
CA ALA A 18 5.36 3.28 6.59
C ALA A 18 6.08 3.36 5.23
N ILE A 19 5.40 3.02 4.14
CA ILE A 19 5.94 3.06 2.78
C ILE A 19 6.21 4.49 2.33
N LEU A 20 5.29 5.43 2.59
CA LEU A 20 5.46 6.85 2.26
C LEU A 20 6.65 7.46 3.00
N LEU A 21 6.83 7.14 4.28
CA LEU A 21 7.99 7.58 5.05
C LEU A 21 9.29 7.06 4.45
N ILE A 22 9.32 5.80 4.07
CA ILE A 22 10.48 5.17 3.42
C ILE A 22 10.71 5.80 2.05
N ALA A 23 9.68 5.97 1.21
CA ALA A 23 9.79 6.60 -0.11
C ALA A 23 10.25 8.06 -0.03
N LEU A 24 9.79 8.85 0.94
CA LEU A 24 10.21 10.24 1.16
C LEU A 24 11.66 10.35 1.60
N LEU A 25 12.15 9.42 2.41
CA LEU A 25 13.57 9.34 2.76
C LEU A 25 14.46 9.09 1.53
N PHE A 26 13.95 8.37 0.53
CA PHE A 26 14.68 8.05 -0.70
C PHE A 26 14.73 9.18 -1.72
N LEU A 27 13.68 9.96 -1.84
CA LEU A 27 13.64 11.10 -2.76
C LEU A 27 14.60 12.20 -2.36
N SER A 28 15.02 12.25 -1.10
CA SER A 28 15.90 13.32 -0.57
C SER A 28 17.40 13.07 -0.73
N THR A 29 17.87 11.86 -1.01
CA THR A 29 19.29 11.51 -0.86
C THR A 29 20.07 11.19 -2.13
N GLY A 30 19.41 10.97 -3.27
CA GLY A 30 20.10 10.81 -4.59
C GLY A 30 21.19 9.74 -4.73
N CYS A 31 21.62 9.06 -3.65
CA CYS A 31 22.67 8.06 -3.61
C CYS A 31 22.17 6.75 -2.97
N VAL A 32 21.71 5.82 -3.81
CA VAL A 32 20.72 4.85 -3.41
C VAL A 32 21.26 3.47 -2.98
N CYS A 33 22.28 2.92 -3.62
CA CYS A 33 22.64 1.50 -3.46
C CYS A 33 23.16 1.04 -2.07
N PRO A 34 24.09 1.71 -1.37
CA PRO A 34 24.54 1.20 -0.08
C PRO A 34 23.53 1.42 1.05
N LEU A 35 22.62 2.39 0.89
CA LEU A 35 21.61 2.70 1.88
C LEU A 35 20.51 1.63 1.91
N PHE A 36 20.12 1.08 0.76
CA PHE A 36 19.09 0.03 0.68
C PHE A 36 19.52 -1.25 1.38
N SER A 37 20.73 -1.74 1.12
CA SER A 37 21.22 -2.94 1.77
C SER A 37 21.42 -2.77 3.28
N ALA A 38 21.72 -1.57 3.74
CA ALA A 38 21.73 -1.25 5.16
C ALA A 38 20.30 -1.25 5.74
N LEU A 39 19.36 -0.65 5.00
CA LEU A 39 17.96 -0.58 5.42
C LEU A 39 17.31 -1.97 5.44
N GLU A 40 17.53 -2.81 4.42
CA GLU A 40 17.08 -4.21 4.41
C GLU A 40 17.58 -4.98 5.63
N ARG A 41 18.86 -4.84 5.97
CA ARG A 41 19.43 -5.50 7.16
C ARG A 41 18.82 -4.99 8.46
N PHE A 42 18.49 -3.73 8.50
CA PHE A 42 17.97 -3.07 9.69
C PHE A 42 16.47 -3.33 9.85
N THR A 43 15.71 -3.22 8.78
CA THR A 43 14.25 -3.37 8.80
C THR A 43 13.79 -4.82 8.63
N GLY A 44 14.62 -5.68 8.03
CA GLY A 44 14.20 -7.02 7.61
C GLY A 44 13.28 -7.03 6.38
N LEU A 45 12.99 -5.85 5.79
CA LEU A 45 12.19 -5.74 4.58
C LEU A 45 13.09 -5.87 3.35
N LYS A 46 12.62 -6.58 2.34
CA LYS A 46 13.28 -6.62 1.02
C LYS A 46 12.88 -5.37 0.24
N ILE A 47 13.86 -4.69 -0.36
CA ILE A 47 13.67 -3.47 -1.13
C ILE A 47 14.15 -3.70 -2.55
N SER A 48 13.27 -3.59 -3.52
CA SER A 48 13.57 -3.70 -4.95
C SER A 48 13.38 -2.36 -5.64
N THR A 49 14.27 -2.03 -6.59
CA THR A 49 14.20 -0.79 -7.37
C THR A 49 14.58 -1.04 -8.82
N GLY A 50 14.10 -0.20 -9.72
CA GLY A 50 14.37 -0.28 -11.13
C GLY A 50 13.96 -1.62 -11.75
N GLU A 51 14.85 -2.28 -12.48
CA GLU A 51 14.58 -3.55 -13.16
C GLU A 51 14.35 -4.74 -12.21
N ASN A 52 14.63 -4.59 -10.92
CA ASN A 52 14.44 -5.65 -9.93
C ASN A 52 13.05 -5.64 -9.28
N ILE A 53 12.19 -4.71 -9.67
CA ILE A 53 10.80 -4.65 -9.19
C ILE A 53 10.00 -5.76 -9.88
N ASP A 54 9.36 -6.60 -9.08
CA ASP A 54 8.44 -7.62 -9.58
C ASP A 54 7.04 -7.02 -9.77
N LEU A 55 6.66 -6.84 -11.01
CA LEU A 55 5.35 -6.28 -11.38
C LEU A 55 4.30 -7.37 -11.65
N SER A 56 4.66 -8.64 -11.55
CA SER A 56 3.76 -9.75 -11.87
C SER A 56 2.55 -9.87 -10.94
N THR A 57 2.62 -9.25 -9.78
CA THR A 57 1.52 -9.20 -8.80
C THR A 57 0.48 -8.12 -9.07
N ILE A 58 0.78 -7.19 -10.01
CA ILE A 58 -0.11 -6.09 -10.36
C ILE A 58 -0.65 -6.31 -11.76
N GLU A 59 -1.96 -6.23 -11.92
CA GLU A 59 -2.60 -6.35 -13.22
C GLU A 59 -2.21 -5.20 -14.15
N ASP A 60 -1.78 -5.51 -15.36
CA ASP A 60 -1.34 -4.52 -16.36
C ASP A 60 -2.37 -3.40 -16.59
N GLU A 61 -3.68 -3.74 -16.53
CA GLU A 61 -4.76 -2.77 -16.68
C GLU A 61 -4.85 -1.76 -15.54
N LEU A 62 -4.30 -2.09 -14.37
CA LEU A 62 -4.27 -1.22 -13.20
C LEU A 62 -3.03 -0.31 -13.19
N ILE A 63 -1.99 -0.65 -13.95
CA ILE A 63 -0.82 0.22 -14.07
C ILE A 63 -1.24 1.48 -14.84
N TYR A 64 -1.10 2.64 -14.19
CA TYR A 64 -1.41 3.92 -14.81
C TYR A 64 -0.49 4.18 -16.01
N PRO A 65 -1.00 4.62 -17.17
CA PRO A 65 -0.19 4.90 -18.36
C PRO A 65 0.97 5.86 -18.04
N ASP A 66 2.13 5.61 -18.62
CA ASP A 66 3.33 6.43 -18.47
C ASP A 66 3.83 6.61 -17.02
N SER A 67 3.30 5.85 -16.07
CA SER A 67 3.84 5.82 -14.71
C SER A 67 5.13 5.01 -14.63
N ILE A 68 6.01 5.39 -13.71
CA ILE A 68 7.30 4.75 -13.49
C ILE A 68 7.29 4.08 -12.12
N ALA A 69 7.57 2.79 -12.06
CA ALA A 69 7.78 2.08 -10.81
C ALA A 69 9.06 2.58 -10.13
N LEU A 70 8.95 3.00 -8.90
CA LEU A 70 10.05 3.59 -8.13
C LEU A 70 10.70 2.58 -7.21
N VAL A 71 9.87 1.90 -6.41
CA VAL A 71 10.32 1.01 -5.35
C VAL A 71 9.25 -0.02 -5.05
N GLN A 72 9.68 -1.22 -4.72
CA GLN A 72 8.85 -2.28 -4.16
C GLN A 72 9.43 -2.67 -2.81
N LEU A 73 8.57 -2.78 -1.82
CA LEU A 73 8.87 -3.27 -0.49
C LEU A 73 8.14 -4.59 -0.29
N THR A 74 8.82 -5.59 0.23
CA THR A 74 8.21 -6.87 0.58
C THR A 74 8.70 -7.29 1.96
N GLY A 75 7.81 -7.81 2.77
CA GLY A 75 8.17 -8.26 4.10
C GLY A 75 7.03 -8.94 4.83
N ASP A 76 7.38 -9.51 5.95
CA ASP A 76 6.48 -10.14 6.88
C ASP A 76 5.67 -9.07 7.64
N ILE A 77 4.38 -9.30 7.81
CA ILE A 77 3.50 -8.36 8.54
C ILE A 77 3.97 -8.16 9.97
N ASN A 78 4.36 -9.22 10.67
CA ASN A 78 4.88 -9.10 12.04
C ASN A 78 6.07 -8.15 12.09
N ARG A 79 6.99 -8.27 11.13
CA ARG A 79 8.16 -7.39 11.08
C ARG A 79 7.78 -5.94 10.85
N ILE A 80 6.79 -5.69 10.03
CA ILE A 80 6.28 -4.34 9.77
C ILE A 80 5.62 -3.76 11.03
N LEU A 81 4.83 -4.57 11.74
CA LEU A 81 4.22 -4.16 13.01
C LEU A 81 5.27 -3.84 14.08
N GLU A 82 6.33 -4.66 14.19
CA GLU A 82 7.46 -4.37 15.07
C GLU A 82 8.11 -3.02 14.75
N LEU A 83 8.38 -2.75 13.47
CA LEU A 83 8.97 -1.48 13.03
C LEU A 83 8.06 -0.29 13.36
N ILE A 84 6.77 -0.42 13.19
CA ILE A 84 5.80 0.61 13.56
C ILE A 84 5.90 0.92 15.06
N GLY A 85 5.98 -0.12 15.90
CA GLY A 85 6.16 0.01 17.34
C GLY A 85 7.50 0.62 17.73
N GLU A 86 8.60 0.20 17.09
CA GLU A 86 9.96 0.70 17.38
C GLU A 86 10.16 2.17 16.99
N TYR A 87 9.59 2.59 15.85
CA TYR A 87 9.81 3.94 15.30
C TYR A 87 8.74 4.96 15.69
N GLY A 88 7.80 4.55 16.57
CA GLY A 88 6.84 5.48 17.14
C GLY A 88 5.97 6.15 16.09
N VAL A 89 5.60 5.43 15.02
CA VAL A 89 4.49 5.88 14.18
C VAL A 89 3.31 6.04 15.13
N ALA A 90 2.85 7.28 15.32
CA ALA A 90 1.81 7.63 16.29
C ALA A 90 0.48 6.98 15.86
N LEU A 91 0.30 5.72 16.26
CA LEU A 91 -0.98 5.04 16.16
C LEU A 91 -1.84 5.45 17.34
N SER A 92 -3.12 5.65 17.11
CA SER A 92 -4.09 5.84 18.18
C SER A 92 -4.24 4.54 19.01
N GLU A 93 -4.70 4.67 20.25
CA GLU A 93 -4.95 3.50 21.12
C GLU A 93 -5.86 2.47 20.42
N ASP A 94 -6.90 2.92 19.72
CA ASP A 94 -7.81 2.05 18.96
C ASP A 94 -7.09 1.30 17.82
N GLU A 95 -6.07 1.92 17.20
CA GLU A 95 -5.28 1.31 16.13
C GLU A 95 -4.33 0.26 16.67
N MET A 96 -3.72 0.51 17.79
CA MET A 96 -2.89 -0.47 18.49
C MET A 96 -3.71 -1.68 18.94
N GLU A 97 -4.90 -1.48 19.52
CA GLU A 97 -5.79 -2.57 19.92
C GLU A 97 -6.15 -3.49 18.73
N VAL A 98 -6.39 -2.92 17.56
CA VAL A 98 -6.68 -3.71 16.35
C VAL A 98 -5.47 -4.52 15.91
N LEU A 99 -4.26 -3.94 15.97
CA LEU A 99 -3.03 -4.63 15.56
C LEU A 99 -2.64 -5.77 16.52
N GLU A 100 -2.85 -5.58 17.81
CA GLU A 100 -2.59 -6.60 18.84
C GLU A 100 -3.55 -7.82 18.73
N HIS A 101 -4.70 -7.64 18.10
CA HIS A 101 -5.72 -8.69 17.95
C HIS A 101 -5.82 -9.21 16.51
N LEU A 102 -4.80 -8.97 15.67
CA LEU A 102 -4.76 -9.58 14.35
C LEU A 102 -4.63 -11.10 14.46
N PRO A 103 -5.41 -11.88 13.69
CA PRO A 103 -5.22 -13.31 13.61
C PRO A 103 -3.81 -13.69 13.18
N GLU A 104 -3.30 -14.81 13.71
CA GLU A 104 -1.96 -15.33 13.40
C GLU A 104 -1.81 -15.63 11.91
N THR A 105 -2.88 -16.09 11.25
CA THR A 105 -2.95 -16.31 9.80
C THR A 105 -2.69 -15.05 8.97
N ILE A 106 -3.00 -13.86 9.51
CA ILE A 106 -2.72 -12.57 8.87
C ILE A 106 -1.29 -12.14 9.15
N THR A 107 -0.83 -12.30 10.39
CA THR A 107 0.48 -11.80 10.80
C THR A 107 1.64 -12.59 10.21
N GLU A 108 1.42 -13.85 9.81
CA GLU A 108 2.41 -14.71 9.16
C GLU A 108 2.50 -14.50 7.63
N GLN A 109 1.68 -13.62 7.06
CA GLN A 109 1.74 -13.36 5.62
C GLN A 109 2.89 -12.45 5.23
N GLU A 110 3.42 -12.72 4.05
CA GLU A 110 4.25 -11.77 3.32
C GLU A 110 3.35 -10.76 2.62
N VAL A 111 3.68 -9.52 2.74
CA VAL A 111 2.97 -8.44 2.09
C VAL A 111 3.93 -7.59 1.28
N GLY A 112 3.46 -7.18 0.12
CA GLY A 112 4.19 -6.31 -0.77
C GLY A 112 3.54 -4.94 -0.91
N ALA A 113 4.35 -3.96 -1.29
CA ALA A 113 3.83 -2.68 -1.75
C ALA A 113 4.74 -2.10 -2.82
N THR A 114 4.14 -1.71 -3.92
CA THR A 114 4.86 -1.13 -5.06
C THR A 114 4.39 0.29 -5.31
N ALA A 115 5.32 1.23 -5.27
CA ALA A 115 5.05 2.64 -5.52
C ALA A 115 5.43 3.03 -6.95
N TYR A 116 4.50 3.72 -7.61
CA TYR A 116 4.68 4.34 -8.91
C TYR A 116 4.59 5.85 -8.78
N SER A 117 5.23 6.56 -9.71
CA SER A 117 5.05 8.01 -9.90
C SER A 117 4.59 8.32 -11.31
N THR A 118 3.82 9.38 -11.44
CA THR A 118 3.45 9.99 -12.71
C THR A 118 3.50 11.52 -12.60
N ALA A 119 3.71 12.20 -13.72
CA ALA A 119 3.66 13.64 -13.80
C ALA A 119 2.22 14.19 -13.82
N ASP A 120 1.23 13.32 -13.92
CA ASP A 120 -0.17 13.72 -13.95
C ASP A 120 -0.66 14.08 -12.55
N ASN A 121 -1.65 14.95 -12.50
CA ASN A 121 -2.27 15.36 -11.25
C ASN A 121 -3.17 14.24 -10.69
N LYS A 122 -3.45 14.30 -9.40
CA LYS A 122 -4.28 13.31 -8.70
C LYS A 122 -5.67 13.14 -9.33
N VAL A 123 -6.29 14.22 -9.81
CA VAL A 123 -7.66 14.16 -10.36
C VAL A 123 -7.71 13.32 -11.63
N ASP A 124 -6.70 13.47 -12.51
CA ASP A 124 -6.61 12.69 -13.74
C ASP A 124 -6.37 11.21 -13.44
N VAL A 125 -5.47 10.91 -12.47
CA VAL A 125 -5.20 9.54 -12.03
C VAL A 125 -6.44 8.88 -11.44
N VAL A 126 -7.16 9.56 -10.55
CA VAL A 126 -8.42 9.07 -9.98
C VAL A 126 -9.48 8.85 -11.07
N SER A 127 -9.57 9.77 -12.04
CA SER A 127 -10.50 9.65 -13.16
C SER A 127 -10.19 8.43 -14.03
N TYR A 128 -8.91 8.12 -14.25
CA TYR A 128 -8.49 6.92 -14.95
C TYR A 128 -9.01 5.67 -14.25
N TYR A 129 -8.75 5.53 -12.94
CA TYR A 129 -9.20 4.34 -12.19
C TYR A 129 -10.71 4.19 -12.20
N ASN A 130 -11.45 5.27 -12.01
CA ASN A 130 -12.91 5.25 -12.11
C ASN A 130 -13.40 4.82 -13.51
N SER A 131 -12.64 5.11 -14.57
CA SER A 131 -12.96 4.69 -15.94
C SER A 131 -12.80 3.19 -16.19
N LEU A 132 -12.04 2.48 -15.35
CA LEU A 132 -11.82 1.04 -15.48
C LEU A 132 -13.09 0.23 -15.23
N THR A 133 -14.10 0.82 -14.64
CA THR A 133 -15.45 0.21 -14.57
C THR A 133 -15.98 -0.15 -15.95
N ASN A 134 -15.64 0.62 -16.99
CA ASN A 134 -16.00 0.31 -18.37
C ASN A 134 -15.24 -0.91 -18.94
N LYS A 135 -14.16 -1.36 -18.27
CA LYS A 135 -13.40 -2.55 -18.62
C LYS A 135 -13.74 -3.76 -17.73
N GLY A 136 -14.82 -3.64 -16.94
CA GLY A 136 -15.33 -4.71 -16.10
C GLY A 136 -14.66 -4.82 -14.73
N TRP A 137 -13.94 -3.78 -14.30
CA TRP A 137 -13.47 -3.66 -12.94
C TRP A 137 -14.57 -3.08 -12.04
N ASP A 138 -14.75 -3.66 -10.87
CA ASP A 138 -15.52 -3.06 -9.78
C ASP A 138 -14.54 -2.21 -8.95
N ILE A 139 -14.69 -0.89 -9.03
CA ILE A 139 -13.80 0.06 -8.36
C ILE A 139 -14.53 0.63 -7.16
N ASN A 140 -14.12 0.23 -5.98
CA ASN A 140 -14.61 0.77 -4.73
C ASN A 140 -13.68 1.90 -4.27
N ASP A 141 -14.18 3.14 -4.35
CA ASP A 141 -13.51 4.33 -3.83
C ASP A 141 -13.92 4.54 -2.37
N PHE A 142 -12.97 4.41 -1.47
CA PHE A 142 -13.19 4.65 -0.03
C PHE A 142 -13.05 6.13 0.35
N GLY A 143 -12.82 6.99 -0.64
CA GLY A 143 -12.65 8.43 -0.45
C GLY A 143 -11.34 8.79 0.23
N ASP A 144 -11.34 9.97 0.84
CA ASP A 144 -10.18 10.49 1.55
C ASP A 144 -9.88 9.64 2.79
N VAL A 145 -8.65 9.18 2.89
CA VAL A 145 -8.15 8.47 4.06
C VAL A 145 -7.74 9.53 5.08
N GLY A 146 -8.55 9.72 6.11
CA GLY A 146 -8.31 10.73 7.13
C GLY A 146 -6.99 10.55 7.90
N GLY A 147 -6.66 11.51 8.74
CA GLY A 147 -5.43 11.52 9.55
C GLY A 147 -4.22 12.03 8.78
N SER A 148 -3.06 11.39 8.96
CA SER A 148 -1.81 11.79 8.29
C SER A 148 -1.82 11.61 6.77
N LEU A 149 -2.85 10.93 6.24
CA LEU A 149 -3.06 10.66 4.82
C LEU A 149 -4.21 11.50 4.23
N GLU A 150 -4.63 12.56 4.93
CA GLU A 150 -5.67 13.47 4.44
C GLU A 150 -5.35 13.97 3.03
N GLY A 151 -6.36 13.96 2.16
CA GLY A 151 -6.21 14.32 0.76
C GLY A 151 -5.78 13.16 -0.16
N ASN A 152 -5.58 11.93 0.35
CA ASN A 152 -5.28 10.77 -0.47
C ASN A 152 -6.55 9.94 -0.71
N SER A 153 -6.65 9.30 -1.87
CA SER A 153 -7.78 8.44 -2.23
C SER A 153 -7.36 6.99 -2.21
N MET A 154 -8.15 6.15 -1.56
CA MET A 154 -7.90 4.73 -1.46
C MET A 154 -8.95 3.95 -2.24
N PHE A 155 -8.50 2.93 -2.94
CA PHE A 155 -9.31 2.11 -3.83
C PHE A 155 -9.10 0.62 -3.56
N ILE A 156 -10.17 -0.15 -3.79
CA ILE A 156 -10.10 -1.58 -4.03
C ILE A 156 -10.68 -1.84 -5.41
N ALA A 157 -9.90 -2.42 -6.30
CA ALA A 157 -10.31 -2.87 -7.62
C ALA A 157 -10.53 -4.37 -7.62
N LYS A 158 -11.69 -4.83 -8.09
CA LYS A 158 -12.04 -6.25 -8.16
C LYS A 158 -12.49 -6.63 -9.56
N LYS A 159 -11.97 -7.76 -10.09
CA LYS A 159 -12.38 -8.33 -11.39
C LYS A 159 -12.30 -9.85 -11.34
N GLY A 160 -13.47 -10.52 -11.25
CA GLY A 160 -13.54 -11.96 -10.98
C GLY A 160 -12.97 -12.27 -9.60
N ASP A 161 -12.00 -13.17 -9.54
CA ASP A 161 -11.33 -13.58 -8.30
C ASP A 161 -10.10 -12.70 -7.95
N ARG A 162 -9.82 -11.68 -8.74
CA ARG A 162 -8.69 -10.78 -8.54
C ARG A 162 -9.13 -9.56 -7.75
N GLU A 163 -8.40 -9.26 -6.71
CA GLU A 163 -8.62 -8.09 -5.88
C GLU A 163 -7.30 -7.37 -5.60
N GLN A 164 -7.26 -6.07 -5.81
CA GLN A 164 -6.09 -5.25 -5.64
C GLN A 164 -6.43 -3.97 -4.87
N ALA A 165 -5.76 -3.74 -3.76
CA ALA A 165 -5.86 -2.47 -3.06
C ALA A 165 -4.75 -1.53 -3.51
N PHE A 166 -5.09 -0.26 -3.65
CA PHE A 166 -4.11 0.78 -3.95
C PHE A 166 -4.57 2.15 -3.45
N MET A 167 -3.59 3.03 -3.32
CA MET A 167 -3.81 4.41 -2.93
C MET A 167 -3.26 5.34 -4.00
N VAL A 168 -3.98 6.45 -4.22
CA VAL A 168 -3.52 7.57 -5.04
C VAL A 168 -3.27 8.77 -4.13
N ALA A 169 -2.02 9.18 -4.06
CA ALA A 169 -1.54 10.35 -3.34
C ALA A 169 -0.97 11.36 -4.34
N GLY A 170 -1.09 12.63 -4.07
CA GLY A 170 -0.46 13.59 -4.97
C GLY A 170 -0.93 15.02 -4.81
N THR A 171 -0.31 15.85 -5.65
CA THR A 171 -0.57 17.28 -5.77
C THR A 171 -1.13 17.61 -7.15
N GLU A 172 -1.21 18.88 -7.48
CA GLU A 172 -1.63 19.35 -8.81
C GLU A 172 -0.67 18.97 -9.95
N ASN A 173 0.59 18.60 -9.62
CA ASN A 173 1.64 18.40 -10.63
C ASN A 173 2.29 17.02 -10.62
N ASN A 174 2.04 16.21 -9.61
CA ASN A 174 2.62 14.88 -9.47
C ASN A 174 1.68 13.99 -8.68
N SER A 175 1.62 12.71 -9.05
CA SER A 175 0.90 11.70 -8.28
C SER A 175 1.77 10.48 -8.03
N PHE A 176 1.50 9.83 -6.90
CA PHE A 176 2.03 8.53 -6.54
C PHE A 176 0.89 7.55 -6.45
N ILE A 177 1.11 6.36 -6.96
CA ILE A 177 0.16 5.25 -6.90
C ILE A 177 0.87 4.15 -6.14
N ILE A 178 0.28 3.69 -5.05
CA ILE A 178 0.87 2.67 -4.19
C ILE A 178 -0.06 1.47 -4.20
N PHE A 179 0.35 0.41 -4.87
CA PHE A 179 -0.33 -0.88 -4.83
C PHE A 179 0.11 -1.66 -3.60
N ILE A 180 -0.84 -2.37 -3.01
CA ILE A 180 -0.62 -3.25 -1.87
C ILE A 180 -0.91 -4.66 -2.32
N ASP A 181 0.11 -5.51 -2.24
CA ASP A 181 0.02 -6.92 -2.53
C ASP A 181 -0.19 -7.68 -1.23
N PHE A 182 -1.37 -8.26 -1.07
CA PHE A 182 -1.82 -8.95 0.11
C PHE A 182 -2.82 -10.03 -0.27
N ASP A 183 -2.74 -11.20 0.35
CA ASP A 183 -3.72 -12.27 0.13
C ASP A 183 -5.03 -11.97 0.87
N TRP A 184 -6.00 -11.43 0.14
CA TRP A 184 -7.31 -11.03 0.67
C TRP A 184 -8.20 -12.21 1.05
N ASP A 185 -7.96 -13.40 0.47
CA ASP A 185 -8.77 -14.60 0.72
C ASP A 185 -8.66 -15.05 2.18
N VAL A 186 -7.53 -14.77 2.81
CA VAL A 186 -7.32 -15.06 4.25
C VAL A 186 -8.22 -14.22 5.13
N LEU A 187 -8.54 -12.99 4.73
CA LEU A 187 -9.47 -12.13 5.48
C LEU A 187 -10.94 -12.57 5.33
N GLU A 188 -11.28 -13.21 4.23
CA GLU A 188 -12.64 -13.69 3.97
C GLU A 188 -12.94 -15.03 4.66
N GLY A 189 -11.89 -15.87 4.87
CA GLY A 189 -12.01 -17.22 5.43
C GLY A 189 -12.21 -17.27 6.95
N GLU A 190 -11.87 -16.24 7.68
CA GLU A 190 -12.10 -16.18 9.12
C GLU A 190 -13.44 -15.52 9.41
N ASP A 191 -14.48 -16.35 9.66
CA ASP A 191 -15.64 -15.94 10.44
C ASP A 191 -15.13 -15.52 11.82
N MET A 192 -14.83 -14.24 12.00
CA MET A 192 -14.58 -13.67 13.32
C MET A 192 -15.88 -13.81 14.13
N GLN A 193 -15.95 -14.89 14.89
CA GLN A 193 -17.00 -15.18 15.86
C GLN A 193 -16.92 -14.21 17.04
#